data_2aa49f693511fc26cae48710da081256
#
_entry.id   2aa49f693511fc26cae48710da081256
#
_cell.length_a   1.000
_cell.length_b   1.000
_cell.length_c   1.000
_cell.angle_alpha   90.00
_cell.angle_beta   90.00
_cell.angle_gamma   90.00
#
_symmetry.space_group_name_H-M   'P 1'
#
loop_
_entity.id
_entity.type
_entity.pdbx_description
1 polymer ?
#
loop_
_entity_poly.entity_id
_entity_poly.type
_entity_poly.pdbx_seq_one_letter_code
_entity_poly.pdbx_strand_id
1 'polypeptide(L)'
;MCNDNRMIMKTKNVLLGMAAVCGCAFQAIACTGIALTAADGSYVQSRTIEWARGVLQSEYVVIPRGQRLRSFTPSGADGMVFTSKYGVVGLAVVQKEFIAEGINEAGLSAGLFFFPQYGGYEQYDPAQSDRTLADLQLVAWILTQFSTIDQVKAAIASVRVVGLEPSSVVHWRIGEPSGRQVVLEIVGGVPHFYENEVGVLTNAPGFEWQLTNLNNYVNLYPGDAPARRLSGIT
;
A
#
# COMPACT_ATOMS: atom_id res chain seq x y z
N MET A 1 11.67 62.58 -14.09
CA MET A 1 12.29 61.29 -14.31
C MET A 1 12.38 60.56 -12.97
N CYS A 2 11.31 59.99 -12.52
CA CYS A 2 11.37 59.11 -11.33
C CYS A 2 10.02 58.37 -11.22
N ASN A 3 9.82 57.28 -11.97
CA ASN A 3 8.68 56.38 -11.69
C ASN A 3 8.80 54.97 -12.32
N ASP A 4 9.88 54.62 -13.03
CA ASP A 4 9.95 53.32 -13.72
C ASP A 4 10.51 52.16 -12.87
N ASN A 5 11.29 52.43 -11.81
CA ASN A 5 11.95 51.38 -11.03
C ASN A 5 11.00 50.68 -10.04
N ARG A 6 9.88 51.28 -9.65
CA ARG A 6 8.93 50.63 -8.70
C ARG A 6 7.99 49.61 -9.39
N MET A 7 7.72 49.79 -10.69
CA MET A 7 6.85 48.86 -11.41
C MET A 7 7.58 47.61 -11.82
N ILE A 8 8.87 47.71 -12.16
CA ILE A 8 9.73 46.55 -12.52
C ILE A 8 9.99 45.64 -11.31
N MET A 9 10.14 46.22 -10.12
CA MET A 9 10.33 45.44 -8.90
C MET A 9 9.07 44.67 -8.46
N LYS A 10 7.87 45.26 -8.66
CA LYS A 10 6.61 44.55 -8.34
C LYS A 10 6.34 43.41 -9.28
N THR A 11 6.63 43.53 -10.56
CA THR A 11 6.46 42.46 -11.56
C THR A 11 7.46 41.31 -11.35
N LYS A 12 8.71 41.60 -10.98
CA LYS A 12 9.70 40.56 -10.66
C LYS A 12 9.28 39.74 -9.44
N ASN A 13 8.76 40.38 -8.41
CA ASN A 13 8.31 39.66 -7.20
C ASN A 13 7.05 38.84 -7.43
N VAL A 14 6.14 39.26 -8.31
CA VAL A 14 4.96 38.48 -8.70
C VAL A 14 5.36 37.27 -9.57
N LEU A 15 6.30 37.44 -10.48
CA LEU A 15 6.83 36.34 -11.30
C LEU A 15 7.64 35.33 -10.46
N LEU A 16 8.41 35.79 -9.47
CA LEU A 16 9.10 34.91 -8.53
C LEU A 16 8.12 34.15 -7.62
N GLY A 17 7.06 34.81 -7.18
CA GLY A 17 5.97 34.18 -6.41
C GLY A 17 5.21 33.12 -7.22
N MET A 18 4.91 33.37 -8.49
CA MET A 18 4.27 32.39 -9.37
C MET A 18 5.19 31.23 -9.73
N ALA A 19 6.51 31.45 -9.91
CA ALA A 19 7.47 30.38 -10.14
C ALA A 19 7.65 29.48 -8.89
N ALA A 20 7.58 30.03 -7.68
CA ALA A 20 7.65 29.28 -6.45
C ALA A 20 6.40 28.42 -6.21
N VAL A 21 5.22 28.86 -6.64
CA VAL A 21 3.95 28.09 -6.54
C VAL A 21 3.89 26.99 -7.62
N CYS A 22 4.44 27.18 -8.81
CA CYS A 22 4.53 26.14 -9.84
C CYS A 22 5.59 25.07 -9.53
N GLY A 23 6.58 25.34 -8.68
CA GLY A 23 7.64 24.38 -8.32
C GLY A 23 7.25 23.33 -7.30
N CYS A 24 6.08 23.45 -6.65
CA CYS A 24 5.60 22.54 -5.58
C CYS A 24 4.45 21.64 -6.03
N ALA A 25 4.27 21.38 -7.32
CA ALA A 25 3.48 20.23 -7.74
C ALA A 25 4.29 18.95 -7.43
N PHE A 26 4.38 18.59 -6.15
CA PHE A 26 4.71 17.22 -5.77
C PHE A 26 3.64 16.36 -6.41
N GLN A 27 4.00 15.60 -7.42
CA GLN A 27 3.12 14.55 -7.92
C GLN A 27 2.91 13.60 -6.73
N ALA A 28 1.72 13.64 -6.14
CA ALA A 28 1.35 12.70 -5.12
C ALA A 28 1.32 11.32 -5.79
N ILE A 29 2.32 10.49 -5.51
CA ILE A 29 2.32 9.08 -5.87
C ILE A 29 1.45 8.42 -4.81
N ALA A 30 0.19 8.21 -5.10
CA ALA A 30 -0.75 7.65 -4.15
C ALA A 30 -1.52 6.48 -4.77
N CYS A 31 -1.10 5.25 -4.45
CA CYS A 31 -1.99 4.11 -4.64
C CYS A 31 -3.18 4.22 -3.70
N THR A 32 -4.37 3.86 -4.16
CA THR A 32 -5.57 3.84 -3.32
C THR A 32 -6.30 2.53 -3.54
N GLY A 33 -6.54 1.78 -2.47
CA GLY A 33 -7.40 0.61 -2.45
C GLY A 33 -8.74 0.96 -1.83
N ILE A 34 -9.83 0.48 -2.42
CA ILE A 34 -11.18 0.62 -1.89
C ILE A 34 -11.88 -0.75 -1.87
N ALA A 35 -12.83 -0.89 -0.97
CA ALA A 35 -13.73 -2.02 -0.92
C ALA A 35 -15.16 -1.53 -0.76
N LEU A 36 -16.07 -2.17 -1.46
CA LEU A 36 -17.48 -1.85 -1.46
C LEU A 36 -18.29 -3.14 -1.26
N THR A 37 -19.33 -3.05 -0.45
CA THR A 37 -20.32 -4.10 -0.31
C THR A 37 -21.60 -3.65 -0.98
N ALA A 38 -22.09 -4.41 -1.95
CA ALA A 38 -23.33 -4.12 -2.64
C ALA A 38 -24.56 -4.51 -1.78
N ALA A 39 -25.74 -4.03 -2.16
CA ALA A 39 -26.98 -4.30 -1.43
C ALA A 39 -27.36 -5.79 -1.38
N ASP A 40 -26.89 -6.59 -2.32
CA ASP A 40 -27.07 -8.04 -2.35
C ASP A 40 -26.02 -8.82 -1.53
N GLY A 41 -25.12 -8.08 -0.83
CA GLY A 41 -24.04 -8.66 -0.04
C GLY A 41 -22.78 -9.03 -0.85
N SER A 42 -22.77 -8.82 -2.16
CA SER A 42 -21.57 -9.03 -2.95
C SER A 42 -20.49 -8.02 -2.57
N TYR A 43 -19.24 -8.48 -2.57
CA TYR A 43 -18.09 -7.71 -2.12
C TYR A 43 -17.10 -7.48 -3.27
N VAL A 44 -16.75 -6.24 -3.50
CA VAL A 44 -15.82 -5.83 -4.56
C VAL A 44 -14.64 -5.09 -3.96
N GLN A 45 -13.45 -5.52 -4.31
CA GLN A 45 -12.21 -4.79 -4.05
C GLN A 45 -11.65 -4.22 -5.34
N SER A 46 -11.14 -3.01 -5.28
CA SER A 46 -10.49 -2.33 -6.39
C SER A 46 -9.33 -1.50 -5.90
N ARG A 47 -8.42 -1.15 -6.80
CA ARG A 47 -7.32 -0.23 -6.48
C ARG A 47 -6.82 0.51 -7.71
N THR A 48 -6.14 1.64 -7.48
CA THR A 48 -5.24 2.27 -8.44
C THR A 48 -3.80 1.90 -8.12
N ILE A 49 -2.95 1.81 -9.15
CA ILE A 49 -1.49 1.76 -9.02
C ILE A 49 -0.94 2.98 -9.71
N GLU A 50 -0.37 3.89 -8.95
CA GLU A 50 0.18 5.14 -9.46
C GLU A 50 1.70 5.10 -9.35
N TRP A 51 2.37 5.15 -10.50
CA TRP A 51 3.80 5.03 -10.62
C TRP A 51 4.39 6.22 -11.38
N ALA A 52 5.04 7.14 -10.68
CA ALA A 52 5.54 8.40 -11.27
C ALA A 52 6.91 8.26 -11.95
N ARG A 53 7.54 7.10 -11.91
CA ARG A 53 8.92 6.90 -12.39
C ARG A 53 9.00 6.35 -13.83
N GLY A 54 7.95 6.50 -14.62
CA GLY A 54 7.91 6.01 -15.99
C GLY A 54 6.87 4.91 -16.21
N VAL A 55 7.03 4.09 -17.24
CA VAL A 55 6.12 2.97 -17.52
C VAL A 55 6.34 1.85 -16.52
N LEU A 56 5.32 1.55 -15.73
CA LEU A 56 5.32 0.37 -14.87
C LEU A 56 5.05 -0.87 -15.72
N GLN A 57 6.03 -1.72 -15.86
CA GLN A 57 5.82 -3.03 -16.48
C GLN A 57 4.92 -3.86 -15.58
N SER A 58 3.81 -4.33 -16.15
CA SER A 58 2.82 -5.12 -15.44
C SER A 58 2.28 -6.23 -16.32
N GLU A 59 1.98 -7.39 -15.71
CA GLU A 59 1.45 -8.54 -16.38
C GLU A 59 0.47 -9.31 -15.49
N TYR A 60 -0.49 -10.00 -16.10
CA TYR A 60 -1.32 -10.97 -15.38
C TYR A 60 -0.55 -12.26 -15.17
N VAL A 61 -0.60 -12.76 -13.94
CA VAL A 61 0.07 -13.99 -13.55
C VAL A 61 -0.95 -14.98 -13.00
N VAL A 62 -0.84 -16.23 -13.45
CA VAL A 62 -1.59 -17.36 -12.90
C VAL A 62 -0.60 -18.32 -12.24
N ILE A 63 -0.80 -18.59 -10.94
CA ILE A 63 -0.03 -19.59 -10.21
C ILE A 63 -0.95 -20.79 -9.94
N PRO A 64 -0.74 -21.93 -10.59
CA PRO A 64 -1.53 -23.13 -10.33
C PRO A 64 -1.18 -23.77 -8.99
N ARG A 65 -2.06 -24.59 -8.46
CA ARG A 65 -1.75 -25.46 -7.32
C ARG A 65 -0.54 -26.33 -7.61
N GLY A 66 0.28 -26.61 -6.61
CA GLY A 66 1.46 -27.47 -6.73
C GLY A 66 2.68 -26.78 -7.37
N GLN A 67 2.56 -25.52 -7.79
CA GLN A 67 3.72 -24.81 -8.30
C GLN A 67 4.71 -24.51 -7.16
N ARG A 68 5.97 -24.86 -7.39
CA ARG A 68 7.07 -24.52 -6.49
C ARG A 68 7.55 -23.11 -6.74
N LEU A 69 7.61 -22.30 -5.69
CA LEU A 69 8.05 -20.92 -5.69
C LEU A 69 9.28 -20.78 -4.79
N ARG A 70 10.11 -19.79 -5.10
CA ARG A 70 11.27 -19.43 -4.28
C ARG A 70 11.29 -17.93 -4.07
N SER A 71 11.57 -17.53 -2.86
CA SER A 71 11.74 -16.11 -2.55
C SER A 71 13.09 -15.59 -3.01
N PHE A 72 13.11 -14.32 -3.37
CA PHE A 72 14.34 -13.54 -3.49
C PHE A 72 14.84 -13.09 -2.13
N THR A 73 16.12 -12.79 -2.09
CA THR A 73 16.79 -12.11 -0.96
C THR A 73 17.70 -11.04 -1.54
N PRO A 74 18.30 -10.17 -0.73
CA PRO A 74 19.29 -9.21 -1.21
C PRO A 74 20.50 -9.84 -1.94
N SER A 75 20.77 -11.13 -1.71
CA SER A 75 21.84 -11.87 -2.39
C SER A 75 21.40 -12.63 -3.63
N GLY A 76 20.10 -12.71 -3.93
CA GLY A 76 19.59 -13.40 -5.13
C GLY A 76 18.33 -14.23 -4.86
N ALA A 77 18.07 -15.25 -5.71
CA ALA A 77 16.90 -16.13 -5.59
C ALA A 77 17.22 -17.35 -4.71
N ASP A 78 17.56 -17.13 -3.45
CA ASP A 78 18.02 -18.13 -2.49
C ASP A 78 17.24 -18.15 -1.16
N GLY A 79 16.12 -17.42 -1.11
CA GLY A 79 15.23 -17.39 0.04
C GLY A 79 14.33 -18.61 0.19
N MET A 80 13.32 -18.48 1.02
CA MET A 80 12.35 -19.53 1.35
C MET A 80 11.74 -20.18 0.10
N VAL A 81 11.62 -21.50 0.13
CA VAL A 81 10.92 -22.27 -0.90
C VAL A 81 9.58 -22.75 -0.35
N PHE A 82 8.53 -22.54 -1.13
CA PHE A 82 7.18 -22.98 -0.78
C PHE A 82 6.42 -23.46 -2.00
N THR A 83 5.42 -24.31 -1.77
CA THR A 83 4.60 -24.89 -2.85
C THR A 83 3.19 -24.34 -2.72
N SER A 84 2.62 -23.86 -3.82
CA SER A 84 1.28 -23.30 -3.88
C SER A 84 0.23 -24.36 -3.49
N LYS A 85 -0.56 -24.07 -2.44
CA LYS A 85 -1.72 -24.85 -2.00
C LYS A 85 -2.99 -24.41 -2.73
N TYR A 86 -3.07 -23.13 -3.08
CA TYR A 86 -4.20 -22.51 -3.77
C TYR A 86 -3.78 -21.96 -5.12
N GLY A 87 -4.66 -22.10 -6.12
CA GLY A 87 -4.51 -21.39 -7.38
C GLY A 87 -4.71 -19.88 -7.16
N VAL A 88 -3.89 -19.07 -7.84
CA VAL A 88 -3.87 -17.61 -7.70
C VAL A 88 -3.94 -16.96 -9.07
N VAL A 89 -4.70 -15.88 -9.17
CA VAL A 89 -4.64 -14.91 -10.28
C VAL A 89 -4.23 -13.56 -9.70
N GLY A 90 -3.25 -12.92 -10.30
CA GLY A 90 -2.76 -11.64 -9.83
C GLY A 90 -2.24 -10.74 -10.93
N LEU A 91 -2.05 -9.48 -10.58
CA LEU A 91 -1.33 -8.48 -11.37
C LEU A 91 0.07 -8.33 -10.75
N ALA A 92 1.08 -8.74 -11.49
CA ALA A 92 2.47 -8.54 -11.12
C ALA A 92 3.00 -7.22 -11.68
N VAL A 93 3.96 -6.64 -11.01
CA VAL A 93 4.65 -5.41 -11.40
C VAL A 93 6.16 -5.64 -11.37
N VAL A 94 6.88 -4.98 -12.27
CA VAL A 94 8.33 -5.11 -12.45
C VAL A 94 8.74 -6.50 -12.99
N GLN A 95 8.31 -7.56 -12.33
CA GLN A 95 8.53 -8.95 -12.75
C GLN A 95 7.41 -9.86 -12.20
N LYS A 96 7.21 -11.02 -12.85
CA LYS A 96 6.08 -11.93 -12.57
C LYS A 96 6.00 -12.47 -11.15
N GLU A 97 7.11 -12.48 -10.42
CA GLU A 97 7.17 -12.93 -9.03
C GLU A 97 6.63 -11.90 -8.03
N PHE A 98 6.49 -10.62 -8.44
CA PHE A 98 6.07 -9.52 -7.57
C PHE A 98 4.60 -9.18 -7.80
N ILE A 99 3.72 -9.97 -7.21
CA ILE A 99 2.27 -9.73 -7.29
C ILE A 99 1.91 -8.51 -6.45
N ALA A 100 1.46 -7.44 -7.12
CA ALA A 100 1.02 -6.21 -6.48
C ALA A 100 -0.42 -6.30 -5.95
N GLU A 101 -1.27 -7.08 -6.61
CA GLU A 101 -2.67 -7.34 -6.21
C GLU A 101 -3.10 -8.69 -6.78
N GLY A 102 -3.87 -9.47 -6.02
CA GLY A 102 -4.37 -10.75 -6.50
C GLY A 102 -5.45 -11.36 -5.61
N ILE A 103 -5.98 -12.46 -6.09
CA ILE A 103 -6.99 -13.27 -5.40
C ILE A 103 -6.67 -14.74 -5.61
N ASN A 104 -6.94 -15.57 -4.61
CA ASN A 104 -6.85 -17.00 -4.74
C ASN A 104 -8.23 -17.65 -4.93
N GLU A 105 -8.23 -18.93 -5.26
CA GLU A 105 -9.48 -19.70 -5.50
C GLU A 105 -10.35 -19.90 -4.26
N ALA A 106 -9.83 -19.62 -3.05
CA ALA A 106 -10.64 -19.58 -1.82
C ALA A 106 -11.30 -18.21 -1.60
N GLY A 107 -11.01 -17.23 -2.47
CA GLY A 107 -11.51 -15.87 -2.38
C GLY A 107 -10.71 -14.95 -1.46
N LEU A 108 -9.60 -15.42 -0.86
CA LEU A 108 -8.68 -14.54 -0.14
C LEU A 108 -8.00 -13.62 -1.15
N SER A 109 -8.02 -12.33 -0.91
CA SER A 109 -7.36 -11.29 -1.70
C SER A 109 -6.25 -10.62 -0.90
N ALA A 110 -5.20 -10.18 -1.59
CA ALA A 110 -4.12 -9.40 -0.98
C ALA A 110 -3.50 -8.44 -2.00
N GLY A 111 -3.07 -7.28 -1.50
CA GLY A 111 -2.39 -6.27 -2.31
C GLY A 111 -1.39 -5.48 -1.49
N LEU A 112 -0.35 -4.98 -2.15
CA LEU A 112 0.70 -4.17 -1.53
C LEU A 112 0.56 -2.70 -1.92
N PHE A 113 0.96 -1.80 -1.00
CA PHE A 113 0.93 -0.35 -1.15
C PHE A 113 2.26 0.24 -0.65
N PHE A 114 2.69 1.34 -1.22
CA PHE A 114 3.97 1.96 -0.89
C PHE A 114 3.95 2.59 0.51
N PHE A 115 4.92 2.22 1.34
CA PHE A 115 4.95 2.56 2.77
C PHE A 115 6.30 3.14 3.22
N PRO A 116 6.86 4.12 2.51
CA PRO A 116 8.18 4.68 2.82
C PRO A 116 8.18 5.40 4.17
N GLN A 117 9.31 5.37 4.86
CA GLN A 117 9.59 6.07 6.11
C GLN A 117 8.84 5.53 7.35
N TYR A 118 7.81 4.73 7.20
CA TYR A 118 7.02 4.16 8.31
C TYR A 118 7.31 2.69 8.53
N GLY A 119 7.41 1.92 7.45
CA GLY A 119 7.74 0.50 7.52
C GLY A 119 9.22 0.24 7.78
N GLY A 120 9.51 -0.91 8.33
CA GLY A 120 10.88 -1.39 8.56
C GLY A 120 10.89 -2.89 8.78
N TYR A 121 11.68 -3.59 7.97
CA TYR A 121 11.81 -5.04 8.04
C TYR A 121 13.03 -5.46 8.86
N GLU A 122 13.14 -6.75 9.11
CA GLU A 122 14.34 -7.33 9.67
C GLU A 122 15.53 -7.20 8.69
N GLN A 123 16.73 -7.12 9.24
CA GLN A 123 17.94 -7.19 8.43
C GLN A 123 18.09 -8.60 7.86
N TYR A 124 18.51 -8.70 6.60
CA TYR A 124 18.77 -9.99 5.98
C TYR A 124 19.90 -10.73 6.70
N ASP A 125 19.65 -11.99 7.01
CA ASP A 125 20.61 -12.91 7.62
C ASP A 125 20.72 -14.16 6.72
N PRO A 126 21.85 -14.35 6.03
CA PRO A 126 22.06 -15.52 5.16
C PRO A 126 21.89 -16.88 5.87
N ALA A 127 22.13 -16.93 7.17
CA ALA A 127 21.97 -18.17 7.97
C ALA A 127 20.48 -18.55 8.15
N GLN A 128 19.54 -17.64 7.84
CA GLN A 128 18.10 -17.84 7.91
C GLN A 128 17.42 -17.66 6.55
N SER A 129 18.14 -17.86 5.47
CA SER A 129 17.60 -17.71 4.11
C SER A 129 16.42 -18.67 3.83
N ASP A 130 16.41 -19.84 4.46
CA ASP A 130 15.37 -20.87 4.32
C ASP A 130 13.98 -20.41 4.82
N ARG A 131 13.92 -19.40 5.68
CA ARG A 131 12.69 -18.76 6.15
C ARG A 131 12.55 -17.29 5.74
N THR A 132 13.45 -16.80 4.90
CA THR A 132 13.45 -15.42 4.41
C THR A 132 12.51 -15.26 3.22
N LEU A 133 11.63 -14.28 3.31
CA LEU A 133 10.64 -13.92 2.31
C LEU A 133 10.81 -12.44 1.93
N ALA A 134 10.93 -12.16 0.62
CA ALA A 134 10.97 -10.79 0.13
C ALA A 134 9.63 -10.09 0.36
N ASP A 135 9.68 -8.83 0.75
CA ASP A 135 8.51 -7.98 0.95
C ASP A 135 7.58 -7.93 -0.28
N LEU A 136 8.14 -7.80 -1.48
CA LEU A 136 7.37 -7.80 -2.74
C LEU A 136 6.77 -9.17 -3.10
N GLN A 137 7.18 -10.26 -2.43
CA GLN A 137 6.63 -11.60 -2.62
C GLN A 137 5.67 -12.03 -1.51
N LEU A 138 5.43 -11.19 -0.49
CA LEU A 138 4.53 -11.52 0.61
C LEU A 138 3.09 -11.75 0.11
N VAL A 139 2.62 -10.98 -0.89
CA VAL A 139 1.30 -11.20 -1.51
C VAL A 139 1.21 -12.59 -2.12
N ALA A 140 2.22 -13.02 -2.88
CA ALA A 140 2.25 -14.35 -3.49
C ALA A 140 2.23 -15.46 -2.42
N TRP A 141 2.99 -15.30 -1.33
CA TRP A 141 3.00 -16.25 -0.22
C TRP A 141 1.64 -16.32 0.50
N ILE A 142 1.05 -15.17 0.82
CA ILE A 142 -0.28 -15.11 1.44
C ILE A 142 -1.31 -15.85 0.59
N LEU A 143 -1.41 -15.50 -0.69
CA LEU A 143 -2.44 -16.04 -1.58
C LEU A 143 -2.23 -17.53 -1.90
N THR A 144 -0.98 -17.99 -1.99
CA THR A 144 -0.71 -19.40 -2.29
C THR A 144 -0.82 -20.33 -1.08
N GLN A 145 -0.69 -19.81 0.15
CA GLN A 145 -0.63 -20.65 1.35
C GLN A 145 -1.91 -20.66 2.19
N PHE A 146 -2.73 -19.61 2.16
CA PHE A 146 -3.82 -19.40 3.11
C PHE A 146 -5.17 -19.14 2.42
N SER A 147 -6.24 -19.39 3.15
CA SER A 147 -7.62 -19.11 2.74
C SER A 147 -8.32 -18.11 3.66
N THR A 148 -7.72 -17.76 4.80
CA THR A 148 -8.30 -16.80 5.76
C THR A 148 -7.26 -15.87 6.33
N ILE A 149 -7.69 -14.69 6.78
CA ILE A 149 -6.87 -13.71 7.48
C ILE A 149 -6.27 -14.30 8.76
N ASP A 150 -7.05 -15.07 9.51
CA ASP A 150 -6.57 -15.63 10.78
C ASP A 150 -5.44 -16.65 10.59
N GLN A 151 -5.46 -17.40 9.48
CA GLN A 151 -4.33 -18.27 9.11
C GLN A 151 -3.07 -17.44 8.79
N VAL A 152 -3.21 -16.31 8.11
CA VAL A 152 -2.09 -15.41 7.85
C VAL A 152 -1.53 -14.85 9.15
N LYS A 153 -2.40 -14.36 10.05
CA LYS A 153 -1.99 -13.84 11.37
C LYS A 153 -1.22 -14.88 12.18
N ALA A 154 -1.67 -16.14 12.17
CA ALA A 154 -1.00 -17.22 12.88
C ALA A 154 0.37 -17.61 12.27
N ALA A 155 0.52 -17.46 10.97
CA ALA A 155 1.70 -17.95 10.24
C ALA A 155 2.79 -16.89 10.05
N ILE A 156 2.48 -15.60 10.11
CA ILE A 156 3.43 -14.53 9.73
C ILE A 156 4.73 -14.56 10.55
N ALA A 157 4.69 -14.95 11.80
CA ALA A 157 5.86 -15.09 12.65
C ALA A 157 6.81 -16.25 12.24
N SER A 158 6.36 -17.15 11.37
CA SER A 158 7.19 -18.27 10.87
C SER A 158 8.15 -17.85 9.75
N VAL A 159 7.94 -16.68 9.15
CA VAL A 159 8.75 -16.14 8.06
C VAL A 159 9.47 -14.87 8.51
N ARG A 160 10.60 -14.58 7.88
CA ARG A 160 11.35 -13.34 8.05
C ARG A 160 11.15 -12.50 6.80
N VAL A 161 10.37 -11.44 6.91
CA VAL A 161 10.19 -10.51 5.79
C VAL A 161 11.38 -9.56 5.72
N VAL A 162 11.99 -9.47 4.54
CA VAL A 162 13.13 -8.57 4.26
C VAL A 162 12.84 -7.71 3.04
N GLY A 163 13.34 -6.49 3.04
CA GLY A 163 13.28 -5.61 1.87
C GLY A 163 14.35 -6.00 0.84
N LEU A 164 13.99 -6.04 -0.43
CA LEU A 164 14.96 -6.18 -1.51
C LEU A 164 15.68 -4.86 -1.80
N GLU A 165 14.95 -3.75 -1.65
CA GLU A 165 15.45 -2.40 -1.87
C GLU A 165 15.11 -1.51 -0.67
N PRO A 166 16.06 -0.79 -0.07
CA PRO A 166 15.81 0.02 1.12
C PRO A 166 14.73 1.11 0.93
N SER A 167 14.49 1.53 -0.30
CA SER A 167 13.53 2.59 -0.66
C SER A 167 12.15 2.07 -1.05
N SER A 168 11.94 0.75 -1.13
CA SER A 168 10.70 0.14 -1.64
C SER A 168 9.84 -0.52 -0.56
N VAL A 169 9.87 0.00 0.66
CA VAL A 169 9.06 -0.53 1.76
C VAL A 169 7.58 -0.44 1.43
N VAL A 170 6.84 -1.51 1.70
CA VAL A 170 5.41 -1.63 1.44
C VAL A 170 4.65 -2.10 2.68
N HIS A 171 3.34 -1.88 2.70
CA HIS A 171 2.39 -2.51 3.61
C HIS A 171 1.27 -3.19 2.79
N TRP A 172 0.43 -3.98 3.43
CA TRP A 172 -0.46 -4.87 2.72
C TRP A 172 -1.89 -4.76 3.21
N ARG A 173 -2.84 -4.84 2.26
CA ARG A 173 -4.25 -5.10 2.53
C ARG A 173 -4.52 -6.57 2.26
N ILE A 174 -5.27 -7.23 3.15
CA ILE A 174 -5.71 -8.61 3.00
C ILE A 174 -7.22 -8.64 3.24
N GLY A 175 -7.98 -9.27 2.36
CA GLY A 175 -9.43 -9.31 2.42
C GLY A 175 -10.01 -10.71 2.20
N GLU A 176 -11.13 -11.00 2.86
CA GLU A 176 -11.87 -12.24 2.77
C GLU A 176 -13.18 -12.07 1.99
N PRO A 177 -13.76 -13.16 1.47
CA PRO A 177 -15.09 -13.12 0.83
C PRO A 177 -16.20 -12.59 1.73
N SER A 178 -16.04 -12.69 3.05
CA SER A 178 -16.98 -12.13 4.04
C SER A 178 -17.06 -10.60 4.05
N GLY A 179 -16.14 -9.93 3.35
CA GLY A 179 -15.96 -8.49 3.41
C GLY A 179 -15.00 -8.01 4.51
N ARG A 180 -14.58 -8.91 5.42
CA ARG A 180 -13.55 -8.57 6.42
C ARG A 180 -12.24 -8.23 5.74
N GLN A 181 -11.61 -7.16 6.19
CA GLN A 181 -10.29 -6.72 5.74
C GLN A 181 -9.36 -6.41 6.91
N VAL A 182 -8.07 -6.62 6.68
CA VAL A 182 -7.03 -6.14 7.57
C VAL A 182 -5.93 -5.44 6.78
N VAL A 183 -5.25 -4.53 7.44
CA VAL A 183 -3.97 -3.95 7.01
C VAL A 183 -2.86 -4.61 7.81
N LEU A 184 -1.84 -5.09 7.12
CA LEU A 184 -0.60 -5.58 7.72
C LEU A 184 0.50 -4.56 7.48
N GLU A 185 1.08 -4.08 8.57
CA GLU A 185 2.27 -3.22 8.57
C GLU A 185 3.39 -3.92 9.32
N ILE A 186 4.60 -3.87 8.78
CA ILE A 186 5.80 -4.36 9.49
C ILE A 186 6.64 -3.14 9.86
N VAL A 187 6.79 -2.92 11.16
CA VAL A 187 7.50 -1.77 11.74
C VAL A 187 8.55 -2.28 12.70
N GLY A 188 9.82 -1.93 12.45
CA GLY A 188 10.93 -2.44 13.25
C GLY A 188 11.04 -3.98 13.27
N GLY A 189 10.68 -4.63 12.17
CA GLY A 189 10.65 -6.08 12.05
C GLY A 189 9.43 -6.76 12.68
N VAL A 190 8.53 -6.00 13.32
CA VAL A 190 7.34 -6.55 14.01
C VAL A 190 6.10 -6.38 13.13
N PRO A 191 5.34 -7.46 12.85
CA PRO A 191 4.09 -7.39 12.12
C PRO A 191 2.95 -6.87 13.01
N HIS A 192 2.22 -5.86 12.51
CA HIS A 192 1.04 -5.29 13.13
C HIS A 192 -0.16 -5.48 12.20
N PHE A 193 -1.28 -5.95 12.75
CA PHE A 193 -2.52 -6.13 12.01
C PHE A 193 -3.59 -5.18 12.54
N TYR A 194 -4.20 -4.43 11.63
CA TYR A 194 -5.30 -3.51 11.92
C TYR A 194 -6.55 -3.95 11.17
N GLU A 195 -7.69 -4.08 11.85
CA GLU A 195 -8.98 -4.31 11.17
C GLU A 195 -9.34 -3.07 10.36
N ASN A 196 -9.67 -3.26 9.08
CA ASN A 196 -9.99 -2.18 8.16
C ASN A 196 -11.50 -2.11 7.90
N GLU A 197 -12.22 -1.50 8.83
CA GLU A 197 -13.67 -1.34 8.76
C GLU A 197 -14.11 -0.24 7.76
N VAL A 198 -13.21 0.68 7.40
CA VAL A 198 -13.51 1.75 6.44
C VAL A 198 -13.36 1.31 4.99
N GLY A 199 -12.74 0.15 4.75
CA GLY A 199 -12.56 -0.42 3.42
C GLY A 199 -11.62 0.35 2.50
N VAL A 200 -10.82 1.28 3.03
CA VAL A 200 -9.88 2.12 2.25
C VAL A 200 -8.48 1.95 2.79
N LEU A 201 -7.49 1.88 1.89
CA LEU A 201 -6.08 1.97 2.21
C LEU A 201 -5.37 2.77 1.13
N THR A 202 -4.49 3.67 1.54
CA THR A 202 -3.58 4.39 0.63
C THR A 202 -2.12 3.98 0.92
N ASN A 203 -1.16 4.69 0.35
CA ASN A 203 0.25 4.60 0.71
C ASN A 203 0.47 5.13 2.14
N ALA A 204 1.72 5.39 2.53
CA ALA A 204 2.04 6.06 3.80
C ALA A 204 1.16 7.32 4.03
N PRO A 205 0.89 7.67 5.28
CA PRO A 205 1.43 7.18 6.55
C PRO A 205 0.81 5.87 7.03
N GLY A 206 1.17 5.42 8.26
CA GLY A 206 0.59 4.24 8.90
C GLY A 206 -0.92 4.28 9.03
N PHE A 207 -1.56 3.12 9.04
CA PHE A 207 -3.02 2.99 8.95
C PHE A 207 -3.74 3.64 10.15
N GLU A 208 -3.22 3.51 11.37
CA GLU A 208 -3.80 4.19 12.53
C GLU A 208 -3.81 5.71 12.37
N TRP A 209 -2.76 6.27 11.76
CA TRP A 209 -2.71 7.69 11.46
C TRP A 209 -3.73 8.08 10.40
N GLN A 210 -3.92 7.24 9.36
CA GLN A 210 -4.95 7.46 8.34
C GLN A 210 -6.34 7.51 8.98
N LEU A 211 -6.65 6.58 9.90
CA LEU A 211 -7.92 6.58 10.65
C LEU A 211 -8.07 7.83 11.54
N THR A 212 -7.00 8.23 12.21
CA THR A 212 -6.99 9.46 13.03
C THR A 212 -7.27 10.69 12.17
N ASN A 213 -6.61 10.80 11.02
CA ASN A 213 -6.82 11.91 10.09
C ASN A 213 -8.25 11.94 9.53
N LEU A 214 -8.88 10.79 9.33
CA LEU A 214 -10.26 10.69 8.84
C LEU A 214 -11.24 11.44 9.76
N ASN A 215 -10.98 11.55 11.07
CA ASN A 215 -11.82 12.29 12.01
C ASN A 215 -12.00 13.76 11.63
N ASN A 216 -11.07 14.35 10.87
CA ASN A 216 -11.20 15.72 10.38
C ASN A 216 -12.31 15.87 9.33
N TYR A 217 -12.77 14.77 8.74
CA TYR A 217 -13.67 14.74 7.58
C TYR A 217 -15.05 14.13 7.89
N VAL A 218 -15.27 13.56 9.07
CA VAL A 218 -16.53 12.86 9.43
C VAL A 218 -17.76 13.77 9.43
N ASN A 219 -17.57 15.09 9.47
CA ASN A 219 -18.65 16.08 9.44
C ASN A 219 -18.78 16.82 8.09
N LEU A 220 -18.14 16.34 7.03
CA LEU A 220 -18.30 16.90 5.70
C LEU A 220 -19.64 16.45 5.10
N TYR A 221 -20.38 17.41 4.55
CA TYR A 221 -21.66 17.20 3.89
C TYR A 221 -21.57 17.71 2.43
N PRO A 222 -22.34 17.14 1.50
CA PRO A 222 -22.54 17.74 0.20
C PRO A 222 -23.22 19.12 0.38
N GLY A 223 -22.54 20.19 -0.01
CA GLY A 223 -23.00 21.58 0.17
C GLY A 223 -22.32 22.29 1.34
N ASP A 224 -22.88 23.44 1.74
CA ASP A 224 -22.33 24.24 2.80
C ASP A 224 -22.56 23.57 4.18
N ALA A 225 -21.51 23.48 4.97
CA ALA A 225 -21.64 23.02 6.35
C ALA A 225 -22.53 23.99 7.15
N PRO A 226 -23.44 23.48 8.01
CA PRO A 226 -24.23 24.36 8.85
C PRO A 226 -23.32 25.23 9.73
N ALA A 227 -23.62 26.53 9.74
CA ALA A 227 -22.83 27.48 10.53
C ALA A 227 -22.84 27.09 12.01
N ARG A 228 -21.68 26.77 12.55
CA ARG A 228 -21.47 26.50 13.96
C ARG A 228 -20.81 27.70 14.59
N ARG A 229 -21.44 28.30 15.60
CA ARG A 229 -20.80 29.33 16.43
C ARG A 229 -20.10 28.66 17.60
N LEU A 230 -18.80 28.87 17.70
CA LEU A 230 -18.10 28.60 18.94
C LEU A 230 -18.52 29.67 19.95
N SER A 231 -18.92 29.25 21.13
CA SER A 231 -19.36 30.15 22.20
C SER A 231 -18.27 31.21 22.50
N GLY A 232 -18.61 32.49 22.30
CA GLY A 232 -17.73 33.62 22.59
C GLY A 232 -16.74 34.00 21.46
N ILE A 233 -16.79 33.38 20.29
CA ILE A 233 -15.98 33.76 19.12
C ILE A 233 -16.93 34.06 17.96
N THR A 234 -16.92 35.32 17.49
CA THR A 234 -17.64 35.79 16.28
C THR A 234 -16.67 35.95 15.13
#